data_ec61d983b3621c70df8b8c7d223e50e5
#
_entry.id   ec61d983b3621c70df8b8c7d223e50e5
#
_cell.length_a   1.000
_cell.length_b   1.000
_cell.length_c   1.000
_cell.angle_alpha   90.00
_cell.angle_beta   90.00
_cell.angle_gamma   90.00
#
_symmetry.space_group_name_H-M   'P 1'
#
loop_
_entity.id
_entity.type
_entity.pdbx_description
1 polymer ?
#
loop_
_entity_poly.entity_id
_entity_poly.type
_entity_poly.pdbx_seq_one_letter_code
_entity_poly.pdbx_strand_id
1 'polypeptide(L)'
;MTYNQMPKAQGLYRPEFEHDACGIGLYAQLKGVASHDIVKKGLNMLCQLDHRGGQGSDPLTGDGAGLMVQIPHAFFKKTCVELNLPEKGRYGVGMIFFSNNEDERREIEAYINKLIEEEGQTLLGWRTVPVNVGKIGKVAKESCPYVRQVFIGANDSIQDDLAFERKLYVIRKQAENWAQARQNRFYFTSLSSRTIVYKGLLTPEQVDAFYLDLQDEDFTSAFALVHSRFSTNTFPSWERAHPNRYLIHNGEINTLRGNQNWMRAREQQFVSDAFGKDLPKVLPILDAEGSDSSMLDNALEFFVLAGRKPAHAAMMLIPEPWSENPHMSKEKRAFYEYHSALMEPWDGPTAISFTDGKQIGAILDRNGLRPARYYVTKDDYIILSSEVGVIDVEDENVLYKDRLSPGKMLLIDLEEGRIISDEEIKSEMAHAEPYQEWLDEQLVTLPEVQEEKSEYFDDLVIRQKSFGYTYEDIHKYLVPVITEGKDPLGSMGNDTPLAVLSDLPQSLFNYFKQLFAQVTNPPIDAIREQLVTSTMT
;
A
#
# COMPACT_ATOMS: atom_id res chain seq x y z
N MET A 1 -0.14 0.40 -36.88
CA MET A 1 -0.20 -1.03 -36.52
C MET A 1 -0.88 -1.11 -35.17
N THR A 2 -2.09 -1.62 -35.13
CA THR A 2 -2.88 -1.79 -33.91
C THR A 2 -2.25 -2.90 -33.07
N TYR A 3 -1.57 -2.52 -31.99
CA TYR A 3 -0.89 -3.42 -31.03
C TYR A 3 -1.82 -4.20 -30.11
N ASN A 4 -3.12 -4.20 -30.36
CA ASN A 4 -4.14 -4.78 -29.48
C ASN A 4 -4.69 -6.13 -29.94
N GLN A 5 -3.84 -7.02 -30.46
CA GLN A 5 -4.26 -8.42 -30.61
C GLN A 5 -3.40 -9.29 -29.70
N MET A 6 -4.01 -9.82 -28.65
CA MET A 6 -3.43 -10.92 -27.87
C MET A 6 -2.88 -11.98 -28.82
N PRO A 7 -1.75 -12.62 -28.51
CA PRO A 7 -1.24 -13.72 -29.29
C PRO A 7 -2.33 -14.77 -29.51
N LYS A 8 -2.43 -15.32 -30.70
CA LYS A 8 -3.40 -16.39 -30.97
C LYS A 8 -3.03 -17.64 -30.19
N ALA A 9 -4.03 -18.41 -29.79
CA ALA A 9 -3.82 -19.71 -29.15
C ALA A 9 -2.83 -20.56 -29.95
N GLN A 10 -1.75 -20.99 -29.33
CA GLN A 10 -0.69 -21.78 -29.96
C GLN A 10 -0.07 -22.77 -28.97
N GLY A 11 -0.05 -24.04 -29.29
CA GLY A 11 0.43 -25.10 -28.39
C GLY A 11 -0.40 -25.16 -27.11
N LEU A 12 0.24 -24.99 -25.94
CA LEU A 12 -0.41 -24.94 -24.62
C LEU A 12 -0.90 -23.53 -24.25
N TYR A 13 -0.52 -22.52 -25.02
CA TYR A 13 -0.93 -21.14 -24.77
C TYR A 13 -2.40 -20.93 -25.15
N ARG A 14 -3.15 -20.37 -24.22
CA ARG A 14 -4.55 -19.96 -24.38
C ARG A 14 -4.69 -18.54 -23.88
N PRO A 15 -5.07 -17.56 -24.73
CA PRO A 15 -5.23 -16.17 -24.32
C PRO A 15 -6.20 -15.98 -23.15
N GLU A 16 -7.23 -16.84 -23.08
CA GLU A 16 -8.21 -16.85 -21.99
C GLU A 16 -7.66 -17.18 -20.60
N PHE A 17 -6.40 -17.69 -20.53
CA PHE A 17 -5.72 -17.98 -19.26
C PHE A 17 -4.64 -16.96 -18.89
N GLU A 18 -4.48 -15.91 -19.68
CA GLU A 18 -3.61 -14.77 -19.37
C GLU A 18 -4.26 -13.84 -18.33
N HIS A 19 -4.22 -14.22 -17.05
CA HIS A 19 -4.80 -13.47 -15.95
C HIS A 19 -3.80 -13.32 -14.80
N ASP A 20 -2.68 -12.62 -15.06
CA ASP A 20 -1.61 -12.56 -14.07
C ASP A 20 -1.09 -11.17 -13.79
N ALA A 21 -1.58 -10.48 -12.85
CA ALA A 21 -1.07 -9.30 -12.16
C ALA A 21 -2.10 -8.18 -12.07
N CYS A 22 -2.01 -7.37 -11.00
CA CYS A 22 -2.87 -6.21 -10.83
C CYS A 22 -2.66 -5.18 -11.95
N GLY A 23 -3.74 -4.59 -12.43
CA GLY A 23 -3.71 -3.43 -13.31
C GLY A 23 -3.80 -2.14 -12.49
N ILE A 24 -2.81 -1.26 -12.59
CA ILE A 24 -2.85 0.06 -11.97
C ILE A 24 -2.76 1.16 -13.01
N GLY A 25 -3.45 2.27 -12.75
CA GLY A 25 -3.41 3.43 -13.63
C GLY A 25 -3.63 4.75 -12.90
N LEU A 26 -3.00 5.77 -13.43
CA LEU A 26 -3.16 7.17 -13.04
C LEU A 26 -3.40 8.00 -14.30
N TYR A 27 -4.43 8.82 -14.27
CA TYR A 27 -4.66 9.87 -15.24
C TYR A 27 -4.83 11.20 -14.50
N ALA A 28 -4.02 12.20 -14.78
CA ALA A 28 -4.08 13.48 -14.08
C ALA A 28 -3.78 14.67 -15.00
N GLN A 29 -4.41 15.79 -14.69
CA GLN A 29 -4.11 17.08 -15.30
C GLN A 29 -3.14 17.85 -14.38
N LEU A 30 -1.94 18.15 -14.90
CA LEU A 30 -0.82 18.67 -14.12
C LEU A 30 -1.10 20.01 -13.43
N LYS A 31 -1.95 20.87 -14.03
CA LYS A 31 -2.31 22.18 -13.46
C LYS A 31 -3.47 22.13 -12.48
N GLY A 32 -3.88 20.92 -12.05
CA GLY A 32 -4.95 20.76 -11.08
C GLY A 32 -6.36 21.11 -11.58
N VAL A 33 -6.55 21.25 -12.90
CA VAL A 33 -7.85 21.58 -13.49
C VAL A 33 -8.75 20.34 -13.48
N ALA A 34 -9.83 20.40 -12.69
CA ALA A 34 -10.77 19.31 -12.56
C ALA A 34 -11.75 19.26 -13.72
N SER A 35 -12.05 18.06 -14.23
CA SER A 35 -13.08 17.83 -15.24
C SER A 35 -13.71 16.45 -15.06
N HIS A 36 -14.91 16.27 -15.62
CA HIS A 36 -15.56 14.97 -15.69
C HIS A 36 -14.87 14.05 -16.72
N ASP A 37 -14.22 14.62 -17.74
CA ASP A 37 -13.45 13.84 -18.72
C ASP A 37 -12.33 13.03 -18.05
N ILE A 38 -11.68 13.56 -17.02
CA ILE A 38 -10.65 12.84 -16.24
C ILE A 38 -11.26 11.60 -15.58
N VAL A 39 -12.46 11.71 -15.01
CA VAL A 39 -13.17 10.58 -14.41
C VAL A 39 -13.52 9.53 -15.48
N LYS A 40 -14.05 9.95 -16.62
CA LYS A 40 -14.34 9.06 -17.76
C LYS A 40 -13.07 8.38 -18.30
N LYS A 41 -11.97 9.12 -18.42
CA LYS A 41 -10.66 8.56 -18.85
C LYS A 41 -10.12 7.55 -17.83
N GLY A 42 -10.26 7.84 -16.53
CA GLY A 42 -9.91 6.89 -15.48
C GLY A 42 -10.73 5.59 -15.56
N LEU A 43 -12.03 5.68 -15.74
CA LEU A 43 -12.92 4.53 -15.92
C LEU A 43 -12.58 3.75 -17.21
N ASN A 44 -12.31 4.46 -18.30
CA ASN A 44 -11.87 3.80 -19.54
C ASN A 44 -10.53 3.09 -19.37
N MET A 45 -9.55 3.72 -18.71
CA MET A 45 -8.28 3.10 -18.36
C MET A 45 -8.50 1.82 -17.55
N LEU A 46 -9.41 1.85 -16.59
CA LEU A 46 -9.75 0.69 -15.78
C LEU A 46 -10.30 -0.45 -16.65
N CYS A 47 -11.20 -0.15 -17.61
CA CYS A 47 -11.72 -1.13 -18.58
C CYS A 47 -10.62 -1.71 -19.50
N GLN A 48 -9.65 -0.89 -19.92
CA GLN A 48 -8.51 -1.38 -20.70
C GLN A 48 -7.58 -2.31 -19.90
N LEU A 49 -7.66 -2.28 -18.57
CA LEU A 49 -6.94 -3.16 -17.65
C LEU A 49 -7.75 -4.40 -17.24
N ASP A 50 -8.91 -4.68 -17.86
CA ASP A 50 -9.77 -5.82 -17.50
C ASP A 50 -9.07 -7.17 -17.60
N HIS A 51 -8.21 -7.36 -18.60
CA HIS A 51 -7.38 -8.57 -18.76
C HIS A 51 -6.40 -8.78 -17.59
N ARG A 52 -6.15 -7.77 -16.75
CA ARG A 52 -5.40 -7.85 -15.49
C ARG A 52 -6.28 -8.22 -14.31
N GLY A 53 -7.59 -8.06 -14.44
CA GLY A 53 -8.58 -8.44 -13.43
C GLY A 53 -8.76 -9.94 -13.35
N GLY A 54 -9.44 -10.39 -12.31
CA GLY A 54 -9.90 -11.75 -12.14
C GLY A 54 -11.42 -11.80 -12.07
N GLN A 55 -11.98 -12.94 -12.44
CA GLN A 55 -13.39 -13.24 -12.31
C GLN A 55 -13.54 -14.55 -11.57
N GLY A 56 -14.57 -14.64 -10.74
CA GLY A 56 -14.92 -15.89 -10.04
C GLY A 56 -15.62 -16.90 -10.96
N SER A 57 -16.20 -17.92 -10.36
CA SER A 57 -17.07 -18.87 -11.07
C SER A 57 -18.34 -18.21 -11.63
N ASP A 58 -18.71 -17.06 -11.12
CA ASP A 58 -19.77 -16.18 -11.64
C ASP A 58 -19.11 -15.04 -12.46
N PRO A 59 -19.26 -15.03 -13.80
CA PRO A 59 -18.59 -14.05 -14.68
C PRO A 59 -18.96 -12.59 -14.41
N LEU A 60 -20.08 -12.34 -13.74
CA LEU A 60 -20.52 -10.99 -13.33
C LEU A 60 -20.03 -10.61 -11.92
N THR A 61 -19.21 -11.45 -11.29
CA THR A 61 -18.54 -11.15 -10.02
C THR A 61 -17.04 -11.00 -10.28
N GLY A 62 -16.55 -9.76 -10.24
CA GLY A 62 -15.12 -9.46 -10.36
C GLY A 62 -14.37 -9.67 -9.05
N ASP A 63 -13.06 -9.77 -9.14
CA ASP A 63 -12.16 -9.88 -7.98
C ASP A 63 -11.97 -8.55 -7.27
N GLY A 64 -12.37 -7.45 -7.88
CA GLY A 64 -12.29 -6.11 -7.33
C GLY A 64 -11.84 -5.08 -8.35
N ALA A 65 -12.52 -3.95 -8.35
CA ALA A 65 -12.16 -2.80 -9.16
C ALA A 65 -12.56 -1.50 -8.44
N GLY A 66 -11.88 -0.40 -8.75
CA GLY A 66 -12.21 0.86 -8.14
C GLY A 66 -11.44 2.06 -8.68
N LEU A 67 -11.91 3.20 -8.22
CA LEU A 67 -11.48 4.53 -8.62
C LEU A 67 -11.31 5.41 -7.38
N MET A 68 -10.19 6.13 -7.27
CA MET A 68 -9.97 7.22 -6.32
C MET A 68 -9.89 8.53 -7.07
N VAL A 69 -10.62 9.53 -6.61
CA VAL A 69 -10.69 10.87 -7.19
C VAL A 69 -10.72 11.93 -6.10
N GLN A 70 -10.60 13.20 -6.48
CA GLN A 70 -10.86 14.31 -5.55
C GLN A 70 -12.35 14.39 -5.21
N ILE A 71 -12.66 15.00 -4.04
CA ILE A 71 -14.05 15.32 -3.65
C ILE A 71 -14.71 16.17 -4.76
N PRO A 72 -15.77 15.67 -5.41
CA PRO A 72 -16.46 16.38 -6.49
C PRO A 72 -17.44 17.41 -5.90
N HIS A 73 -16.91 18.57 -5.49
CA HIS A 73 -17.65 19.58 -4.74
C HIS A 73 -18.91 20.08 -5.44
N ALA A 74 -18.83 20.35 -6.77
CA ALA A 74 -19.98 20.81 -7.55
C ALA A 74 -21.11 19.78 -7.55
N PHE A 75 -20.76 18.50 -7.73
CA PHE A 75 -21.70 17.39 -7.67
C PHE A 75 -22.40 17.31 -6.30
N PHE A 76 -21.67 17.36 -5.20
CA PHE A 76 -22.26 17.29 -3.88
C PHE A 76 -23.09 18.52 -3.53
N LYS A 77 -22.68 19.72 -3.93
CA LYS A 77 -23.52 20.94 -3.81
C LYS A 77 -24.85 20.80 -4.52
N LYS A 78 -24.87 20.15 -5.68
CA LYS A 78 -26.08 19.90 -6.47
C LYS A 78 -26.96 18.80 -5.88
N THR A 79 -26.35 17.68 -5.45
CA THR A 79 -27.11 16.47 -5.03
C THR A 79 -27.46 16.44 -3.54
N CYS A 80 -26.84 17.28 -2.73
CA CYS A 80 -27.01 17.36 -1.26
C CYS A 80 -27.38 18.78 -0.84
N VAL A 81 -28.32 19.42 -1.54
CA VAL A 81 -28.72 20.82 -1.27
C VAL A 81 -29.21 21.00 0.16
N GLU A 82 -29.91 20.00 0.69
CA GLU A 82 -30.44 20.01 2.06
C GLU A 82 -29.37 20.04 3.15
N LEU A 83 -28.14 19.61 2.84
CA LEU A 83 -27.03 19.59 3.80
C LEU A 83 -26.31 20.94 3.91
N ASN A 84 -26.63 21.92 3.09
CA ASN A 84 -26.00 23.25 3.08
C ASN A 84 -24.47 23.18 3.18
N LEU A 85 -23.84 22.37 2.31
CA LEU A 85 -22.40 22.09 2.38
C LEU A 85 -21.57 23.38 2.36
N PRO A 86 -20.55 23.49 3.25
CA PRO A 86 -19.59 24.60 3.22
C PRO A 86 -18.74 24.62 1.93
N GLU A 87 -17.80 25.54 1.86
CA GLU A 87 -16.84 25.59 0.74
C GLU A 87 -15.94 24.36 0.71
N LYS A 88 -15.38 24.07 -0.48
CA LYS A 88 -14.45 22.96 -0.70
C LYS A 88 -13.31 23.00 0.32
N GLY A 89 -12.99 21.85 0.90
CA GLY A 89 -11.95 21.71 1.95
C GLY A 89 -12.44 22.02 3.38
N ARG A 90 -13.67 22.61 3.54
CA ARG A 90 -14.25 22.86 4.86
C ARG A 90 -15.24 21.78 5.30
N TYR A 91 -15.35 20.71 4.56
CA TYR A 91 -16.06 19.49 4.94
C TYR A 91 -15.37 18.25 4.41
N GLY A 92 -15.53 17.15 5.12
CA GLY A 92 -15.10 15.82 4.71
C GLY A 92 -16.28 14.94 4.33
N VAL A 93 -16.02 13.98 3.45
CA VAL A 93 -16.99 12.97 3.02
C VAL A 93 -16.46 11.59 3.38
N GLY A 94 -17.23 10.87 4.19
CA GLY A 94 -16.99 9.46 4.49
C GLY A 94 -17.78 8.57 3.56
N MET A 95 -17.13 7.74 2.77
CA MET A 95 -17.75 6.68 1.98
C MET A 95 -17.70 5.38 2.76
N ILE A 96 -18.85 4.75 3.03
CA ILE A 96 -18.97 3.70 4.04
C ILE A 96 -19.70 2.49 3.49
N PHE A 97 -19.15 1.32 3.76
CA PHE A 97 -19.79 0.03 3.61
C PHE A 97 -20.37 -0.43 4.95
N PHE A 98 -21.68 -0.56 5.00
CA PHE A 98 -22.42 -1.06 6.15
C PHE A 98 -22.96 -2.46 5.93
N SER A 99 -23.29 -3.13 7.02
CA SER A 99 -24.18 -4.28 7.02
C SER A 99 -25.55 -3.93 6.44
N ASN A 100 -26.21 -4.92 5.81
CA ASN A 100 -27.60 -4.79 5.37
C ASN A 100 -28.60 -4.85 6.54
N ASN A 101 -28.16 -5.21 7.75
CA ASN A 101 -28.96 -5.17 8.96
C ASN A 101 -29.21 -3.69 9.37
N GLU A 102 -30.47 -3.28 9.39
CA GLU A 102 -30.84 -1.89 9.65
C GLU A 102 -30.55 -1.46 11.09
N ASP A 103 -30.75 -2.35 12.07
CA ASP A 103 -30.53 -2.04 13.49
C ASP A 103 -29.03 -1.86 13.76
N GLU A 104 -28.20 -2.75 13.24
CA GLU A 104 -26.74 -2.65 13.30
C GLU A 104 -26.24 -1.35 12.65
N ARG A 105 -26.78 -1.02 11.48
CA ARG A 105 -26.43 0.21 10.78
C ARG A 105 -26.79 1.46 11.59
N ARG A 106 -28.00 1.51 12.16
CA ARG A 106 -28.47 2.64 13.00
C ARG A 106 -27.59 2.82 14.23
N GLU A 107 -27.19 1.73 14.87
CA GLU A 107 -26.28 1.77 16.01
C GLU A 107 -24.93 2.39 15.66
N ILE A 108 -24.34 1.95 14.53
CA ILE A 108 -23.06 2.48 14.05
C ILE A 108 -23.18 3.97 13.65
N GLU A 109 -24.25 4.35 12.93
CA GLU A 109 -24.52 5.74 12.56
C GLU A 109 -24.66 6.65 13.80
N ALA A 110 -25.38 6.18 14.80
CA ALA A 110 -25.52 6.92 16.07
C ALA A 110 -24.17 7.08 16.79
N TYR A 111 -23.33 6.05 16.74
CA TYR A 111 -21.99 6.13 17.32
C TYR A 111 -21.08 7.09 16.56
N ILE A 112 -21.10 7.06 15.21
CA ILE A 112 -20.34 8.02 14.38
C ILE A 112 -20.80 9.45 14.67
N ASN A 113 -22.11 9.70 14.75
CA ASN A 113 -22.65 11.03 15.07
C ASN A 113 -22.12 11.54 16.41
N LYS A 114 -22.09 10.66 17.43
CA LYS A 114 -21.52 10.97 18.74
C LYS A 114 -20.02 11.29 18.65
N LEU A 115 -19.24 10.50 17.91
CA LEU A 115 -17.81 10.74 17.72
C LEU A 115 -17.52 12.07 17.02
N ILE A 116 -18.31 12.43 16.01
CA ILE A 116 -18.18 13.71 15.30
C ILE A 116 -18.32 14.87 16.30
N GLU A 117 -19.33 14.81 17.18
CA GLU A 117 -19.56 15.81 18.20
C GLU A 117 -18.44 15.83 19.27
N GLU A 118 -18.03 14.65 19.78
CA GLU A 118 -16.95 14.51 20.77
C GLU A 118 -15.59 15.01 20.23
N GLU A 119 -15.33 14.86 18.94
CA GLU A 119 -14.12 15.40 18.29
C GLU A 119 -14.27 16.87 17.87
N GLY A 120 -15.39 17.50 18.26
CA GLY A 120 -15.63 18.93 18.05
C GLY A 120 -15.91 19.31 16.61
N GLN A 121 -16.36 18.38 15.78
CA GLN A 121 -16.73 18.63 14.40
C GLN A 121 -18.27 18.72 14.26
N THR A 122 -18.74 19.10 13.08
CA THR A 122 -20.17 19.27 12.81
C THR A 122 -20.69 18.19 11.90
N LEU A 123 -21.68 17.40 12.35
CA LEU A 123 -22.41 16.53 11.44
C LEU A 123 -23.28 17.39 10.50
N LEU A 124 -23.00 17.35 9.19
CA LEU A 124 -23.82 18.01 8.19
C LEU A 124 -24.98 17.12 7.75
N GLY A 125 -24.77 15.82 7.68
CA GLY A 125 -25.82 14.84 7.40
C GLY A 125 -25.33 13.58 6.72
N TRP A 126 -26.29 12.76 6.28
CA TRP A 126 -26.09 11.46 5.67
C TRP A 126 -26.74 11.36 4.30
N ARG A 127 -26.11 10.67 3.38
CA ARG A 127 -26.63 10.37 2.05
C ARG A 127 -26.51 8.87 1.75
N THR A 128 -27.56 8.27 1.24
CA THR A 128 -27.47 6.92 0.65
C THR A 128 -26.93 7.03 -0.76
N VAL A 129 -25.88 6.28 -1.08
CA VAL A 129 -25.29 6.29 -2.42
C VAL A 129 -26.19 5.51 -3.38
N PRO A 130 -26.60 6.10 -4.51
CA PRO A 130 -27.40 5.40 -5.50
C PRO A 130 -26.55 4.35 -6.21
N VAL A 131 -26.90 3.07 -6.01
CA VAL A 131 -26.22 1.93 -6.62
C VAL A 131 -27.18 1.06 -7.42
N ASN A 132 -26.69 0.50 -8.52
CA ASN A 132 -27.46 -0.42 -9.37
C ASN A 132 -27.04 -1.87 -9.13
N VAL A 133 -27.64 -2.50 -8.13
CA VAL A 133 -27.39 -3.91 -7.77
C VAL A 133 -27.75 -4.90 -8.90
N GLY A 134 -28.57 -4.45 -9.90
CA GLY A 134 -28.90 -5.26 -11.07
C GLY A 134 -27.72 -5.58 -11.99
N LYS A 135 -26.63 -4.81 -11.88
CA LYS A 135 -25.46 -4.91 -12.75
C LYS A 135 -24.36 -5.86 -12.28
N ILE A 136 -24.45 -6.37 -11.07
CA ILE A 136 -23.42 -7.24 -10.48
C ILE A 136 -23.88 -8.70 -10.38
N GLY A 137 -22.93 -9.62 -10.27
CA GLY A 137 -23.19 -11.04 -10.20
C GLY A 137 -23.80 -11.53 -8.88
N LYS A 138 -24.18 -12.79 -8.83
CA LYS A 138 -24.86 -13.38 -7.67
C LYS A 138 -23.99 -13.33 -6.42
N VAL A 139 -22.72 -13.74 -6.53
CA VAL A 139 -21.79 -13.78 -5.40
C VAL A 139 -21.52 -12.37 -4.86
N ALA A 140 -21.30 -11.40 -5.74
CA ALA A 140 -21.14 -10.00 -5.36
C ALA A 140 -22.40 -9.45 -4.67
N LYS A 141 -23.60 -9.83 -5.12
CA LYS A 141 -24.89 -9.43 -4.50
C LYS A 141 -25.07 -9.97 -3.09
N GLU A 142 -24.71 -11.22 -2.86
CA GLU A 142 -24.85 -11.88 -1.55
C GLU A 142 -24.04 -11.15 -0.46
N SER A 143 -22.91 -10.57 -0.85
CA SER A 143 -22.03 -9.83 0.04
C SER A 143 -22.07 -8.31 -0.17
N CYS A 144 -22.95 -7.79 -1.01
CA CYS A 144 -23.04 -6.36 -1.32
C CYS A 144 -23.36 -5.55 -0.06
N PRO A 145 -22.53 -4.54 0.29
CA PRO A 145 -22.80 -3.69 1.45
C PRO A 145 -23.92 -2.69 1.16
N TYR A 146 -24.51 -2.16 2.23
CA TYR A 146 -25.33 -0.97 2.15
C TYR A 146 -24.40 0.25 2.14
N VAL A 147 -24.39 1.01 1.04
CA VAL A 147 -23.42 2.08 0.82
C VAL A 147 -24.00 3.44 1.20
N ARG A 148 -23.33 4.13 2.14
CA ARG A 148 -23.71 5.49 2.57
C ARG A 148 -22.54 6.44 2.60
N GLN A 149 -22.87 7.72 2.57
CA GLN A 149 -21.93 8.81 2.80
C GLN A 149 -22.33 9.61 4.04
N VAL A 150 -21.32 9.96 4.86
CA VAL A 150 -21.44 10.92 5.95
C VAL A 150 -20.71 12.20 5.55
N PHE A 151 -21.32 13.34 5.85
CA PHE A 151 -20.75 14.67 5.59
C PHE A 151 -20.45 15.35 6.93
N ILE A 152 -19.19 15.73 7.12
CA ILE A 152 -18.65 16.27 8.35
C ILE A 152 -18.07 17.65 8.07
N GLY A 153 -18.59 18.69 8.70
CA GLY A 153 -18.09 20.05 8.60
C GLY A 153 -16.93 20.28 9.57
N ALA A 154 -15.90 20.97 9.10
CA ALA A 154 -14.78 21.38 9.93
C ALA A 154 -15.20 22.45 10.95
N ASN A 155 -14.71 22.32 12.18
CA ASN A 155 -14.86 23.36 13.19
C ASN A 155 -14.13 24.64 12.75
N ASP A 156 -14.71 25.81 13.03
CA ASP A 156 -14.16 27.12 12.64
C ASP A 156 -12.77 27.39 13.25
N SER A 157 -12.44 26.76 14.38
CA SER A 157 -11.12 26.88 15.00
C SER A 157 -10.01 26.15 14.22
N ILE A 158 -10.36 25.23 13.34
CA ILE A 158 -9.41 24.49 12.49
C ILE A 158 -9.18 25.27 11.21
N GLN A 159 -7.99 25.87 11.08
CA GLN A 159 -7.59 26.63 9.88
C GLN A 159 -6.63 25.84 8.97
N ASP A 160 -5.96 24.82 9.51
CA ASP A 160 -5.05 23.95 8.77
C ASP A 160 -5.79 22.74 8.18
N ASP A 161 -5.68 22.54 6.88
CA ASP A 161 -6.29 21.43 6.16
C ASP A 161 -5.87 20.07 6.73
N LEU A 162 -4.59 19.92 7.06
CA LEU A 162 -4.06 18.65 7.58
C LEU A 162 -4.57 18.38 9.00
N ALA A 163 -4.80 19.44 9.78
CA ALA A 163 -5.43 19.29 11.09
C ALA A 163 -6.87 18.78 10.98
N PHE A 164 -7.60 19.20 9.94
CA PHE A 164 -8.93 18.66 9.67
C PHE A 164 -8.88 17.19 9.21
N GLU A 165 -7.99 16.85 8.29
CA GLU A 165 -7.76 15.46 7.88
C GLU A 165 -7.43 14.56 9.08
N ARG A 166 -6.59 15.01 10.03
CA ARG A 166 -6.32 14.28 11.29
C ARG A 166 -7.59 14.05 12.11
N LYS A 167 -8.48 15.03 12.20
CA LYS A 167 -9.76 14.86 12.94
C LYS A 167 -10.66 13.85 12.26
N LEU A 168 -10.75 13.86 10.93
CA LEU A 168 -11.48 12.85 10.17
C LEU A 168 -10.89 11.44 10.39
N TYR A 169 -9.56 11.32 10.37
CA TYR A 169 -8.86 10.08 10.68
C TYR A 169 -9.15 9.56 12.09
N VAL A 170 -9.11 10.44 13.10
CA VAL A 170 -9.42 10.09 14.49
C VAL A 170 -10.85 9.58 14.64
N ILE A 171 -11.82 10.23 14.00
CA ILE A 171 -13.23 9.78 13.97
C ILE A 171 -13.33 8.40 13.35
N ARG A 172 -12.70 8.21 12.17
CA ARG A 172 -12.73 6.94 11.45
C ARG A 172 -12.12 5.79 12.26
N LYS A 173 -10.92 5.96 12.79
CA LYS A 173 -10.22 4.92 13.57
C LYS A 173 -11.00 4.51 14.82
N GLN A 174 -11.60 5.46 15.54
CA GLN A 174 -12.44 5.14 16.68
C GLN A 174 -13.69 4.34 16.26
N ALA A 175 -14.35 4.74 15.15
CA ALA A 175 -15.52 4.02 14.63
C ALA A 175 -15.18 2.61 14.17
N GLU A 176 -14.07 2.44 13.42
CA GLU A 176 -13.58 1.13 12.96
C GLU A 176 -13.23 0.21 14.13
N ASN A 177 -12.46 0.69 15.12
CA ASN A 177 -12.08 -0.06 16.31
C ASN A 177 -13.31 -0.48 17.14
N TRP A 178 -14.29 0.43 17.27
CA TRP A 178 -15.52 0.15 18.01
C TRP A 178 -16.38 -0.92 17.31
N ALA A 179 -16.51 -0.85 15.98
CA ALA A 179 -17.26 -1.82 15.19
C ALA A 179 -16.58 -3.20 15.19
N GLN A 180 -15.24 -3.23 15.03
CA GLN A 180 -14.46 -4.46 15.07
C GLN A 180 -14.60 -5.19 16.41
N ALA A 181 -14.53 -4.47 17.53
CA ALA A 181 -14.72 -5.04 18.86
C ALA A 181 -16.10 -5.69 19.06
N ARG A 182 -17.10 -5.33 18.24
CA ARG A 182 -18.46 -5.88 18.23
C ARG A 182 -18.72 -6.89 17.13
N GLN A 183 -17.72 -7.12 16.28
CA GLN A 183 -17.82 -7.97 15.09
C GLN A 183 -18.90 -7.48 14.09
N ASN A 184 -19.18 -6.18 14.10
CA ASN A 184 -20.07 -5.54 13.15
C ASN A 184 -19.39 -5.38 11.80
N ARG A 185 -20.11 -5.64 10.71
CA ARG A 185 -19.60 -5.39 9.36
C ARG A 185 -19.67 -3.89 9.06
N PHE A 186 -18.51 -3.26 9.07
CA PHE A 186 -18.37 -1.83 8.87
C PHE A 186 -16.99 -1.49 8.30
N TYR A 187 -16.94 -0.64 7.27
CA TYR A 187 -15.68 -0.24 6.67
C TYR A 187 -15.81 1.12 5.98
N PHE A 188 -14.91 2.04 6.29
CA PHE A 188 -14.73 3.26 5.52
C PHE A 188 -13.86 2.97 4.29
N THR A 189 -14.39 3.13 3.08
CA THR A 189 -13.54 3.11 1.88
C THR A 189 -12.67 4.36 1.82
N SER A 190 -13.19 5.50 2.29
CA SER A 190 -12.48 6.76 2.50
C SER A 190 -13.22 7.62 3.52
N LEU A 191 -12.49 8.51 4.23
CA LEU A 191 -13.02 9.63 4.98
C LEU A 191 -12.00 10.77 4.89
N SER A 192 -12.25 11.75 4.04
CA SER A 192 -11.32 12.84 3.73
C SER A 192 -12.07 14.09 3.24
N SER A 193 -11.46 15.24 3.36
CA SER A 193 -11.90 16.49 2.74
C SER A 193 -11.35 16.68 1.33
N ARG A 194 -10.45 15.78 0.89
CA ARG A 194 -9.69 15.90 -0.37
C ARG A 194 -10.03 14.82 -1.38
N THR A 195 -10.16 13.56 -0.95
CA THR A 195 -10.32 12.39 -1.81
C THR A 195 -11.53 11.55 -1.44
N ILE A 196 -12.05 10.81 -2.44
CA ILE A 196 -13.11 9.83 -2.24
C ILE A 196 -12.82 8.57 -3.06
N VAL A 197 -13.16 7.40 -2.51
CA VAL A 197 -12.89 6.09 -3.13
C VAL A 197 -14.18 5.36 -3.42
N TYR A 198 -14.41 5.06 -4.70
CA TYR A 198 -15.47 4.19 -5.20
C TYR A 198 -14.85 2.85 -5.60
N LYS A 199 -15.20 1.78 -4.92
CA LYS A 199 -14.64 0.45 -5.14
C LYS A 199 -15.60 -0.65 -4.77
N GLY A 200 -15.29 -1.87 -5.16
CA GLY A 200 -16.09 -3.02 -4.75
C GLY A 200 -15.66 -4.33 -5.38
N LEU A 201 -16.41 -5.37 -5.09
CA LEU A 201 -16.26 -6.69 -5.69
C LEU A 201 -16.87 -6.66 -7.10
N LEU A 202 -16.27 -5.86 -7.96
CA LEU A 202 -16.73 -5.46 -9.28
C LEU A 202 -15.72 -5.84 -10.36
N THR A 203 -16.20 -6.03 -11.57
CA THR A 203 -15.33 -5.96 -12.76
C THR A 203 -15.11 -4.49 -13.14
N PRO A 204 -14.06 -4.16 -13.92
CA PRO A 204 -13.83 -2.80 -14.42
C PRO A 204 -15.06 -2.13 -15.03
N GLU A 205 -15.78 -2.82 -15.91
CA GLU A 205 -16.97 -2.30 -16.59
C GLU A 205 -18.19 -2.07 -15.66
N GLN A 206 -18.14 -2.65 -14.46
CA GLN A 206 -19.25 -2.51 -13.52
C GLN A 206 -19.13 -1.28 -12.63
N VAL A 207 -17.96 -0.64 -12.55
CA VAL A 207 -17.73 0.45 -11.57
C VAL A 207 -18.69 1.63 -11.78
N ASP A 208 -18.78 2.17 -12.96
CA ASP A 208 -19.73 3.26 -13.28
C ASP A 208 -21.17 2.77 -13.45
N ALA A 209 -21.35 1.54 -13.93
CA ALA A 209 -22.66 0.93 -14.06
C ALA A 209 -23.32 0.64 -12.69
N PHE A 210 -22.52 0.38 -11.66
CA PHE A 210 -22.96 0.16 -10.28
C PHE A 210 -23.12 1.49 -9.51
N TYR A 211 -22.11 2.37 -9.56
CA TYR A 211 -22.12 3.67 -8.87
C TYR A 211 -22.63 4.78 -9.79
N LEU A 212 -23.92 5.09 -9.71
CA LEU A 212 -24.57 6.06 -10.60
C LEU A 212 -24.04 7.48 -10.47
N ASP A 213 -23.43 7.83 -9.34
CA ASP A 213 -22.77 9.12 -9.11
C ASP A 213 -21.71 9.44 -10.17
N LEU A 214 -20.95 8.41 -10.60
CA LEU A 214 -19.84 8.56 -11.54
C LEU A 214 -20.26 8.97 -12.96
N GLN A 215 -21.55 8.88 -13.26
CA GLN A 215 -22.13 9.24 -14.56
C GLN A 215 -22.53 10.72 -14.67
N ASP A 216 -22.58 11.44 -13.54
CA ASP A 216 -22.98 12.85 -13.50
C ASP A 216 -21.85 13.77 -13.99
N GLU A 217 -22.16 14.69 -14.91
CA GLU A 217 -21.17 15.60 -15.51
C GLU A 217 -20.53 16.58 -14.50
N ASP A 218 -21.22 16.89 -13.39
CA ASP A 218 -20.69 17.70 -12.30
C ASP A 218 -19.75 16.91 -11.36
N PHE A 219 -19.66 15.58 -11.56
CA PHE A 219 -18.70 14.74 -10.84
C PHE A 219 -17.31 14.90 -11.47
N THR A 220 -16.55 15.88 -10.98
CA THR A 220 -15.28 16.32 -11.56
C THR A 220 -14.09 16.05 -10.64
N SER A 221 -12.92 15.79 -11.23
CA SER A 221 -11.64 15.60 -10.52
C SER A 221 -10.48 16.05 -11.40
N ALA A 222 -9.36 16.47 -10.77
CA ALA A 222 -8.11 16.75 -11.48
C ALA A 222 -7.27 15.48 -11.70
N PHE A 223 -7.60 14.39 -11.06
CA PHE A 223 -6.94 13.09 -11.27
C PHE A 223 -7.90 11.92 -11.05
N ALA A 224 -7.52 10.77 -11.58
CA ALA A 224 -8.12 9.47 -11.31
C ALA A 224 -7.01 8.44 -11.07
N LEU A 225 -7.00 7.79 -9.91
CA LEU A 225 -6.23 6.59 -9.63
C LEU A 225 -7.14 5.38 -9.75
N VAL A 226 -6.78 4.42 -10.58
CA VAL A 226 -7.59 3.22 -10.83
C VAL A 226 -6.82 1.95 -10.55
N HIS A 227 -7.57 0.94 -10.13
CA HIS A 227 -7.00 -0.36 -9.85
C HIS A 227 -7.97 -1.47 -10.25
N SER A 228 -7.47 -2.43 -10.99
CA SER A 228 -8.15 -3.68 -11.32
C SER A 228 -7.49 -4.83 -10.57
N ARG A 229 -8.30 -5.63 -9.89
CA ARG A 229 -7.95 -6.77 -9.05
C ARG A 229 -7.66 -6.42 -7.57
N PHE A 230 -7.71 -7.44 -6.70
CA PHE A 230 -7.37 -7.36 -5.28
C PHE A 230 -6.00 -8.02 -5.00
N SER A 231 -5.55 -7.97 -3.72
CA SER A 231 -4.32 -8.66 -3.31
C SER A 231 -4.45 -10.19 -3.43
N THR A 232 -3.47 -10.83 -4.07
CA THR A 232 -3.46 -12.28 -4.37
C THR A 232 -3.41 -13.19 -3.14
N ASN A 233 -3.02 -12.67 -1.99
CA ASN A 233 -2.83 -13.43 -0.75
C ASN A 233 -4.04 -13.43 0.19
N THR A 234 -5.18 -12.86 -0.24
CA THR A 234 -6.42 -12.77 0.55
C THR A 234 -7.63 -13.17 -0.29
N PHE A 235 -8.72 -13.58 0.39
CA PHE A 235 -9.98 -13.79 -0.32
C PHE A 235 -10.58 -12.46 -0.78
N PRO A 236 -11.15 -12.38 -2.01
CA PRO A 236 -11.82 -11.19 -2.50
C PRO A 236 -12.96 -10.76 -1.57
N SER A 237 -13.04 -9.46 -1.31
CA SER A 237 -14.19 -8.87 -0.62
C SER A 237 -14.39 -7.42 -1.06
N TRP A 238 -15.55 -6.85 -0.77
CA TRP A 238 -15.86 -5.46 -1.06
C TRP A 238 -14.86 -4.50 -0.42
N GLU A 239 -14.45 -4.79 0.81
CA GLU A 239 -13.56 -3.99 1.62
C GLU A 239 -12.11 -4.03 1.12
N ARG A 240 -11.68 -5.20 0.65
CA ARG A 240 -10.30 -5.46 0.17
C ARG A 240 -10.04 -5.04 -1.27
N ALA A 241 -11.09 -4.71 -2.03
CA ALA A 241 -10.90 -4.12 -3.35
C ALA A 241 -10.09 -2.82 -3.26
N HIS A 242 -9.30 -2.54 -4.28
CA HIS A 242 -8.54 -1.29 -4.41
C HIS A 242 -9.34 -0.24 -5.21
N PRO A 243 -8.98 1.06 -5.10
CA PRO A 243 -7.90 1.67 -4.31
C PRO A 243 -8.09 1.55 -2.80
N ASN A 244 -6.97 1.64 -2.06
CA ASN A 244 -6.98 1.96 -0.64
C ASN A 244 -7.24 3.47 -0.45
N ARG A 245 -6.98 4.05 0.75
CA ARG A 245 -7.31 5.45 1.06
C ARG A 245 -6.29 6.44 0.51
N TYR A 246 -5.03 6.02 0.45
CA TYR A 246 -3.90 6.82 -0.03
C TYR A 246 -3.21 6.22 -1.24
N LEU A 247 -3.32 4.90 -1.46
CA LEU A 247 -2.51 4.24 -2.50
C LEU A 247 -3.27 3.21 -3.35
N ILE A 248 -2.71 2.96 -4.53
CA ILE A 248 -2.91 1.77 -5.35
C ILE A 248 -1.59 1.00 -5.45
N HIS A 249 -1.67 -0.32 -5.56
CA HIS A 249 -0.53 -1.19 -5.45
C HIS A 249 -0.56 -2.32 -6.47
N ASN A 250 0.56 -2.53 -7.14
CA ASN A 250 0.79 -3.69 -7.99
C ASN A 250 2.01 -4.45 -7.48
N GLY A 251 1.80 -5.60 -6.90
CA GLY A 251 2.86 -6.46 -6.38
C GLY A 251 2.54 -7.11 -5.05
N GLU A 252 3.56 -7.35 -4.24
CA GLU A 252 3.46 -7.98 -2.93
C GLU A 252 4.49 -7.37 -1.98
N ILE A 253 4.10 -7.19 -0.72
CA ILE A 253 5.03 -6.87 0.37
C ILE A 253 5.41 -8.16 1.06
N ASN A 254 6.59 -8.68 0.77
CA ASN A 254 7.06 -9.97 1.28
C ASN A 254 7.45 -9.92 2.76
N THR A 255 7.83 -8.76 3.25
CA THR A 255 8.25 -8.53 4.65
C THR A 255 7.09 -8.22 5.60
N LEU A 256 5.85 -8.32 5.14
CA LEU A 256 4.64 -7.88 5.83
C LEU A 256 4.56 -8.30 7.30
N ARG A 257 4.84 -9.56 7.60
CA ARG A 257 4.74 -10.07 8.97
C ARG A 257 5.74 -9.39 9.92
N GLY A 258 6.95 -9.15 9.44
CA GLY A 258 7.96 -8.38 10.18
C GLY A 258 7.53 -6.93 10.38
N ASN A 259 7.08 -6.27 9.30
CA ASN A 259 6.60 -4.89 9.34
C ASN A 259 5.44 -4.71 10.34
N GLN A 260 4.46 -5.62 10.32
CA GLN A 260 3.34 -5.60 11.25
C GLN A 260 3.80 -5.74 12.70
N ASN A 261 4.68 -6.69 13.00
CA ASN A 261 5.18 -6.93 14.34
C ASN A 261 6.00 -5.74 14.86
N TRP A 262 6.87 -5.17 14.04
CA TRP A 262 7.66 -3.99 14.39
C TRP A 262 6.79 -2.75 14.61
N MET A 263 5.81 -2.52 13.75
CA MET A 263 4.87 -1.41 13.93
C MET A 263 4.13 -1.53 15.27
N ARG A 264 3.59 -2.72 15.57
CA ARG A 264 2.90 -2.99 16.83
C ARG A 264 3.80 -2.80 18.05
N ALA A 265 5.07 -3.22 17.96
CA ALA A 265 6.03 -3.03 19.04
C ALA A 265 6.33 -1.55 19.32
N ARG A 266 6.37 -0.71 18.27
CA ARG A 266 6.64 0.73 18.38
C ARG A 266 5.45 1.57 18.78
N GLU A 267 4.23 1.13 18.54
CA GLU A 267 3.02 1.92 18.78
C GLU A 267 2.96 2.52 20.20
N GLN A 268 3.46 1.80 21.19
CA GLN A 268 3.49 2.27 22.57
C GLN A 268 4.54 3.36 22.85
N GLN A 269 5.49 3.53 21.94
CA GLN A 269 6.57 4.53 22.03
C GLN A 269 6.29 5.77 21.17
N PHE A 270 5.21 5.76 20.39
CA PHE A 270 4.89 6.88 19.53
C PHE A 270 4.58 8.13 20.33
N VAL A 271 5.21 9.22 19.90
CA VAL A 271 4.93 10.58 20.35
C VAL A 271 4.71 11.43 19.09
N SER A 272 3.65 12.23 19.10
CA SER A 272 3.34 13.09 17.97
C SER A 272 2.66 14.36 18.47
N ASP A 273 3.29 15.50 18.28
CA ASP A 273 2.69 16.80 18.59
C ASP A 273 1.45 17.07 17.73
N ALA A 274 1.47 16.56 16.48
CA ALA A 274 0.36 16.73 15.56
C ALA A 274 -0.92 16.03 16.01
N PHE A 275 -0.83 14.84 16.61
CA PHE A 275 -1.95 14.13 17.20
C PHE A 275 -2.17 14.49 18.67
N GLY A 276 -1.13 14.85 19.41
CA GLY A 276 -1.21 15.17 20.84
C GLY A 276 -1.99 14.11 21.63
N LYS A 277 -3.01 14.53 22.36
CA LYS A 277 -3.89 13.66 23.16
C LYS A 277 -4.74 12.67 22.34
N ASP A 278 -4.85 12.87 21.05
CA ASP A 278 -5.66 12.01 20.18
C ASP A 278 -4.89 10.78 19.67
N LEU A 279 -3.56 10.73 19.87
CA LEU A 279 -2.74 9.60 19.40
C LEU A 279 -3.22 8.22 19.92
N PRO A 280 -3.58 8.05 21.21
CA PRO A 280 -4.10 6.76 21.67
C PRO A 280 -5.42 6.32 21.01
N LYS A 281 -6.21 7.25 20.49
CA LYS A 281 -7.50 6.96 19.83
C LYS A 281 -7.35 6.30 18.47
N VAL A 282 -6.19 6.44 17.84
CA VAL A 282 -5.92 5.92 16.48
C VAL A 282 -5.18 4.58 16.49
N LEU A 283 -4.81 4.07 17.65
CA LEU A 283 -4.17 2.78 17.81
C LEU A 283 -5.19 1.62 17.80
N PRO A 284 -4.84 0.45 17.25
CA PRO A 284 -3.62 0.15 16.49
C PRO A 284 -3.62 0.87 15.13
N ILE A 285 -2.43 1.21 14.62
CA ILE A 285 -2.30 1.87 13.31
C ILE A 285 -2.71 0.93 12.19
N LEU A 286 -2.11 -0.26 12.18
CA LEU A 286 -2.37 -1.27 11.15
C LEU A 286 -3.62 -2.08 11.46
N ASP A 287 -4.42 -2.33 10.42
CA ASP A 287 -5.49 -3.32 10.47
C ASP A 287 -4.88 -4.71 10.21
N ALA A 288 -4.78 -5.53 11.26
CA ALA A 288 -4.17 -6.86 11.20
C ALA A 288 -4.94 -7.85 10.31
N GLU A 289 -6.22 -7.60 10.03
CA GLU A 289 -7.08 -8.41 9.15
C GLU A 289 -6.98 -7.96 7.69
N GLY A 290 -6.29 -6.87 7.43
CA GLY A 290 -6.12 -6.26 6.11
C GLY A 290 -5.17 -7.04 5.20
N SER A 291 -5.09 -6.62 3.92
CA SER A 291 -4.08 -7.08 2.98
C SER A 291 -2.73 -6.38 3.24
N ASP A 292 -1.66 -6.89 2.62
CA ASP A 292 -0.33 -6.28 2.63
C ASP A 292 -0.37 -4.80 2.21
N SER A 293 -1.02 -4.52 1.10
CA SER A 293 -1.18 -3.18 0.57
C SER A 293 -2.06 -2.28 1.46
N SER A 294 -3.09 -2.82 2.12
CA SER A 294 -3.89 -2.03 3.04
C SER A 294 -3.15 -1.68 4.32
N MET A 295 -2.27 -2.55 4.81
CA MET A 295 -1.41 -2.25 5.95
C MET A 295 -0.36 -1.20 5.60
N LEU A 296 0.23 -1.27 4.39
CA LEU A 296 1.13 -0.23 3.88
C LEU A 296 0.40 1.12 3.74
N ASP A 297 -0.84 1.11 3.24
CA ASP A 297 -1.71 2.28 3.16
C ASP A 297 -1.95 2.90 4.55
N ASN A 298 -2.23 2.07 5.55
CA ASN A 298 -2.42 2.55 6.93
C ASN A 298 -1.15 3.21 7.48
N ALA A 299 0.03 2.64 7.21
CA ALA A 299 1.30 3.22 7.64
C ALA A 299 1.56 4.56 6.93
N LEU A 300 1.38 4.60 5.60
CA LEU A 300 1.55 5.82 4.80
C LEU A 300 0.62 6.93 5.27
N GLU A 301 -0.68 6.64 5.40
CA GLU A 301 -1.69 7.57 5.90
C GLU A 301 -1.31 8.14 7.27
N PHE A 302 -0.93 7.28 8.22
CA PHE A 302 -0.53 7.69 9.55
C PHE A 302 0.66 8.65 9.53
N PHE A 303 1.71 8.33 8.78
CA PHE A 303 2.90 9.18 8.71
C PHE A 303 2.63 10.52 8.03
N VAL A 304 1.80 10.55 7.01
CA VAL A 304 1.37 11.82 6.37
C VAL A 304 0.57 12.65 7.36
N LEU A 305 -0.39 12.05 8.05
CA LEU A 305 -1.21 12.74 9.05
C LEU A 305 -0.41 13.15 10.30
N ALA A 306 0.69 12.47 10.61
CA ALA A 306 1.65 12.88 11.63
C ALA A 306 2.52 14.08 11.21
N GLY A 307 2.36 14.58 9.98
CA GLY A 307 3.01 15.79 9.48
C GLY A 307 4.14 15.58 8.49
N ARG A 308 4.43 14.34 8.05
CA ARG A 308 5.40 14.09 6.99
C ARG A 308 4.80 14.37 5.62
N LYS A 309 5.61 14.90 4.70
CA LYS A 309 5.21 14.98 3.28
C LYS A 309 4.97 13.56 2.73
N PRO A 310 4.02 13.36 1.80
CA PRO A 310 3.77 12.03 1.22
C PRO A 310 5.03 11.36 0.65
N ALA A 311 5.88 12.12 -0.06
CA ALA A 311 7.15 11.62 -0.58
C ALA A 311 8.12 11.18 0.52
N HIS A 312 8.22 11.93 1.63
CA HIS A 312 9.04 11.57 2.79
C HIS A 312 8.58 10.23 3.39
N ALA A 313 7.27 10.09 3.65
CA ALA A 313 6.70 8.86 4.19
C ALA A 313 6.95 7.66 3.25
N ALA A 314 6.79 7.85 1.93
CA ALA A 314 7.09 6.83 0.94
C ALA A 314 8.57 6.43 0.92
N MET A 315 9.51 7.38 1.03
CA MET A 315 10.95 7.09 1.12
C MET A 315 11.33 6.33 2.38
N MET A 316 10.64 6.58 3.50
CA MET A 316 10.85 5.83 4.75
C MET A 316 10.37 4.38 4.62
N LEU A 317 9.20 4.18 4.02
CA LEU A 317 8.58 2.86 3.90
C LEU A 317 9.23 2.00 2.82
N ILE A 318 9.63 2.62 1.69
CA ILE A 318 10.19 1.95 0.52
C ILE A 318 11.50 2.65 0.13
N PRO A 319 12.57 2.44 0.91
CA PRO A 319 13.85 3.06 0.64
C PRO A 319 14.51 2.47 -0.61
N GLU A 320 15.26 3.31 -1.34
CA GLU A 320 16.18 2.82 -2.35
C GLU A 320 17.40 2.12 -1.69
N PRO A 321 18.18 1.31 -2.44
CA PRO A 321 19.42 0.71 -1.92
C PRO A 321 20.41 1.82 -1.54
N TRP A 322 20.72 1.99 -0.26
CA TRP A 322 21.50 3.14 0.23
C TRP A 322 22.81 2.75 0.93
N SER A 323 22.82 1.65 1.70
CA SER A 323 23.90 1.35 2.65
C SER A 323 25.26 1.24 2.00
N GLU A 324 25.37 0.57 0.85
CA GLU A 324 26.62 0.30 0.16
C GLU A 324 26.72 0.98 -1.22
N ASN A 325 25.88 1.99 -1.48
CA ASN A 325 25.90 2.73 -2.73
C ASN A 325 26.99 3.83 -2.71
N PRO A 326 28.13 3.63 -3.41
CA PRO A 326 29.24 4.58 -3.37
C PRO A 326 28.93 5.91 -4.09
N HIS A 327 27.89 5.93 -4.89
CA HIS A 327 27.48 7.12 -5.67
C HIS A 327 26.43 7.99 -4.99
N MET A 328 25.92 7.53 -3.82
CA MET A 328 24.92 8.29 -3.08
C MET A 328 25.55 9.46 -2.33
N SER A 329 24.91 10.64 -2.36
CA SER A 329 25.37 11.79 -1.57
C SER A 329 25.33 11.49 -0.07
N LYS A 330 26.16 12.19 0.72
CA LYS A 330 26.25 11.99 2.18
C LYS A 330 24.91 12.32 2.86
N GLU A 331 24.27 13.42 2.43
CA GLU A 331 23.01 13.89 2.99
C GLU A 331 21.88 12.87 2.76
N LYS A 332 21.80 12.32 1.55
CA LYS A 332 20.81 11.29 1.22
C LYS A 332 21.08 9.98 1.96
N ARG A 333 22.36 9.60 2.11
CA ARG A 333 22.75 8.45 2.94
C ARG A 333 22.35 8.66 4.39
N ALA A 334 22.64 9.82 4.98
CA ALA A 334 22.28 10.16 6.34
C ALA A 334 20.75 10.13 6.56
N PHE A 335 19.97 10.61 5.58
CA PHE A 335 18.51 10.49 5.61
C PHE A 335 18.07 9.03 5.77
N TYR A 336 18.55 8.14 4.89
CA TYR A 336 18.14 6.73 4.93
C TYR A 336 18.67 6.01 6.18
N GLU A 337 19.90 6.26 6.59
CA GLU A 337 20.51 5.67 7.78
C GLU A 337 19.73 6.06 9.04
N TYR A 338 19.43 7.35 9.20
CA TYR A 338 18.59 7.83 10.30
C TYR A 338 17.22 7.16 10.31
N HIS A 339 16.52 7.14 9.17
CA HIS A 339 15.19 6.55 9.08
C HIS A 339 15.19 5.02 9.23
N SER A 340 16.27 4.33 8.88
CA SER A 340 16.39 2.89 9.08
C SER A 340 16.38 2.48 10.55
N ALA A 341 16.78 3.38 11.45
CA ALA A 341 16.66 3.17 12.89
C ALA A 341 15.21 3.33 13.40
N LEU A 342 14.37 4.03 12.65
CA LEU A 342 12.97 4.29 13.00
C LEU A 342 11.99 3.33 12.33
N MET A 343 12.32 2.87 11.13
CA MET A 343 11.41 2.08 10.29
C MET A 343 12.22 1.09 9.45
N GLU A 344 11.88 -0.19 9.58
CA GLU A 344 12.34 -1.21 8.65
C GLU A 344 11.68 -1.06 7.29
N PRO A 345 12.39 -1.40 6.19
CA PRO A 345 11.80 -1.34 4.86
C PRO A 345 10.57 -2.24 4.72
N TRP A 346 9.57 -1.75 4.01
CA TRP A 346 8.47 -2.56 3.49
C TRP A 346 8.89 -3.04 2.11
N ASP A 347 9.31 -4.28 2.01
CA ASP A 347 10.04 -4.80 0.85
C ASP A 347 9.28 -5.91 0.14
N GLY A 348 9.48 -5.97 -1.16
CA GLY A 348 8.86 -6.90 -2.08
C GLY A 348 8.75 -6.29 -3.48
N PRO A 349 8.39 -7.09 -4.51
CA PRO A 349 8.23 -6.61 -5.86
C PRO A 349 7.00 -5.70 -5.96
N THR A 350 7.19 -4.38 -5.94
CA THR A 350 6.08 -3.45 -5.83
C THR A 350 6.18 -2.23 -6.75
N ALA A 351 5.03 -1.84 -7.31
CA ALA A 351 4.80 -0.53 -7.89
C ALA A 351 3.62 0.13 -7.16
N ILE A 352 3.84 1.30 -6.62
CA ILE A 352 2.84 2.03 -5.84
C ILE A 352 2.62 3.39 -6.46
N SER A 353 1.34 3.79 -6.60
CA SER A 353 0.99 5.20 -6.76
C SER A 353 0.16 5.63 -5.56
N PHE A 354 0.43 6.81 -5.05
CA PHE A 354 -0.18 7.33 -3.83
C PHE A 354 -0.56 8.80 -3.98
N THR A 355 -1.49 9.26 -3.16
CA THR A 355 -1.90 10.67 -3.14
C THR A 355 -2.48 11.08 -1.79
N ASP A 356 -2.28 12.34 -1.43
CA ASP A 356 -3.00 13.02 -0.34
C ASP A 356 -4.10 13.96 -0.87
N GLY A 357 -4.39 13.89 -2.17
CA GLY A 357 -5.37 14.74 -2.87
C GLY A 357 -4.80 16.03 -3.47
N LYS A 358 -3.57 16.45 -3.08
CA LYS A 358 -2.82 17.60 -3.61
C LYS A 358 -1.59 17.17 -4.40
N GLN A 359 -0.87 16.19 -3.89
CA GLN A 359 0.28 15.59 -4.54
C GLN A 359 -0.03 14.15 -4.96
N ILE A 360 0.52 13.72 -6.07
CA ILE A 360 0.40 12.34 -6.55
C ILE A 360 1.80 11.81 -6.79
N GLY A 361 2.16 10.75 -6.09
CA GLY A 361 3.46 10.10 -6.22
C GLY A 361 3.33 8.72 -6.87
N ALA A 362 4.42 8.28 -7.49
CA ALA A 362 4.59 6.90 -7.92
C ALA A 362 6.02 6.45 -7.63
N ILE A 363 6.19 5.26 -7.06
CA ILE A 363 7.48 4.71 -6.67
C ILE A 363 7.54 3.22 -7.00
N LEU A 364 8.73 2.74 -7.38
CA LEU A 364 9.05 1.32 -7.49
C LEU A 364 9.90 0.87 -6.30
N ASP A 365 9.83 -0.43 -6.02
CA ASP A 365 10.75 -1.09 -5.12
C ASP A 365 12.22 -0.92 -5.55
N ARG A 366 13.14 -1.22 -4.65
CA ARG A 366 14.60 -1.09 -4.88
C ARG A 366 15.11 -1.85 -6.12
N ASN A 367 14.43 -2.93 -6.52
CA ASN A 367 14.79 -3.75 -7.68
C ASN A 367 14.01 -3.38 -8.96
N GLY A 368 12.91 -2.64 -8.83
CA GLY A 368 12.06 -2.22 -9.93
C GLY A 368 11.44 -3.38 -10.72
N LEU A 369 10.98 -4.42 -10.02
CA LEU A 369 10.49 -5.65 -10.63
C LEU A 369 9.14 -5.48 -11.31
N ARG A 370 8.33 -4.51 -10.89
CA ARG A 370 7.03 -4.23 -11.51
C ARG A 370 7.14 -3.11 -12.53
N PRO A 371 6.47 -3.23 -13.69
CA PRO A 371 6.50 -2.18 -14.70
C PRO A 371 5.66 -0.96 -14.27
N ALA A 372 6.16 0.22 -14.54
CA ALA A 372 5.43 1.48 -14.46
C ALA A 372 5.91 2.41 -15.58
N ARG A 373 5.05 2.71 -16.52
CA ARG A 373 5.33 3.55 -17.68
C ARG A 373 4.44 4.77 -17.67
N TYR A 374 4.95 5.90 -18.13
CA TYR A 374 4.15 7.11 -18.18
C TYR A 374 4.40 7.93 -19.45
N TYR A 375 3.38 8.70 -19.80
CA TYR A 375 3.40 9.71 -20.86
C TYR A 375 3.06 11.06 -20.26
N VAL A 376 3.72 12.09 -20.75
CA VAL A 376 3.33 13.48 -20.51
C VAL A 376 2.92 14.08 -21.84
N THR A 377 1.78 14.76 -21.86
CA THR A 377 1.21 15.35 -23.06
C THR A 377 1.44 16.86 -23.12
N LYS A 378 1.33 17.44 -24.33
CA LYS A 378 1.53 18.89 -24.56
C LYS A 378 0.42 19.74 -23.95
N ASP A 379 -0.73 19.17 -23.68
CA ASP A 379 -1.90 19.78 -23.02
C ASP A 379 -1.92 19.52 -21.50
N ASP A 380 -0.73 19.24 -20.92
CA ASP A 380 -0.50 19.12 -19.48
C ASP A 380 -1.20 17.91 -18.81
N TYR A 381 -1.37 16.78 -19.50
CA TYR A 381 -1.80 15.55 -18.86
C TYR A 381 -0.64 14.61 -18.62
N ILE A 382 -0.77 13.79 -17.59
CA ILE A 382 0.09 12.65 -17.33
C ILE A 382 -0.74 11.38 -17.24
N ILE A 383 -0.27 10.34 -17.92
CA ILE A 383 -0.82 8.99 -17.91
C ILE A 383 0.27 8.05 -17.41
N LEU A 384 0.07 7.41 -16.26
CA LEU A 384 0.96 6.37 -15.74
C LEU A 384 0.17 5.07 -15.60
N SER A 385 0.76 3.95 -16.03
CA SER A 385 0.12 2.64 -15.86
C SER A 385 1.16 1.52 -15.78
N SER A 386 0.72 0.39 -15.25
CA SER A 386 1.47 -0.88 -15.29
C SER A 386 1.77 -1.38 -16.70
N GLU A 387 1.02 -0.92 -17.70
CA GLU A 387 1.24 -1.24 -19.10
C GLU A 387 0.93 -0.06 -20.02
N VAL A 388 1.36 -0.15 -21.27
CA VAL A 388 1.10 0.85 -22.32
C VAL A 388 -0.22 0.58 -23.02
N GLY A 389 -0.82 1.63 -23.63
CA GLY A 389 -2.02 1.47 -24.45
C GLY A 389 -3.34 1.52 -23.66
N VAL A 390 -3.31 1.84 -22.38
CA VAL A 390 -4.52 1.98 -21.52
C VAL A 390 -5.36 3.21 -21.84
N ILE A 391 -4.78 4.19 -22.51
CA ILE A 391 -5.47 5.37 -23.08
C ILE A 391 -4.84 5.66 -24.44
N ASP A 392 -5.67 5.90 -25.43
CA ASP A 392 -5.24 6.37 -26.73
C ASP A 392 -4.81 7.83 -26.63
N VAL A 393 -3.55 8.11 -26.98
CA VAL A 393 -2.98 9.44 -27.06
C VAL A 393 -2.41 9.63 -28.44
N GLU A 394 -2.84 10.69 -29.11
CA GLU A 394 -2.28 11.07 -30.42
C GLU A 394 -0.78 11.30 -30.31
N ASP A 395 0.03 10.65 -31.15
CA ASP A 395 1.49 10.75 -31.09
C ASP A 395 1.99 12.20 -31.14
N GLU A 396 1.27 13.05 -31.87
CA GLU A 396 1.55 14.47 -31.99
C GLU A 396 1.36 15.24 -30.68
N ASN A 397 0.49 14.76 -29.79
CA ASN A 397 0.21 15.37 -28.48
C ASN A 397 1.18 14.88 -27.39
N VAL A 398 1.92 13.82 -27.63
CA VAL A 398 2.92 13.32 -26.65
C VAL A 398 4.09 14.27 -26.57
N LEU A 399 4.36 14.78 -25.36
CA LEU A 399 5.53 15.59 -25.07
C LEU A 399 6.77 14.70 -24.88
N TYR A 400 6.65 13.70 -24.00
CA TYR A 400 7.65 12.63 -23.82
C TYR A 400 7.03 11.38 -23.19
N LYS A 401 7.73 10.25 -23.35
CA LYS A 401 7.41 8.95 -22.77
C LYS A 401 8.59 8.49 -21.94
N ASP A 402 8.30 7.93 -20.76
CA ASP A 402 9.35 7.40 -19.90
C ASP A 402 8.82 6.23 -19.05
N ARG A 403 9.70 5.67 -18.23
CA ARG A 403 9.38 4.61 -17.25
C ARG A 403 9.98 4.96 -15.90
N LEU A 404 9.33 4.53 -14.84
CA LEU A 404 9.97 4.55 -13.53
C LEU A 404 11.12 3.54 -13.49
N SER A 405 12.23 3.96 -12.92
CA SER A 405 13.40 3.12 -12.69
C SER A 405 13.38 2.57 -11.25
N PRO A 406 14.15 1.49 -10.97
CA PRO A 406 14.25 0.92 -9.62
C PRO A 406 14.58 1.97 -8.55
N GLY A 407 13.82 1.94 -7.46
CA GLY A 407 13.99 2.88 -6.34
C GLY A 407 13.75 4.36 -6.67
N LYS A 408 13.26 4.69 -7.86
CA LYS A 408 12.97 6.07 -8.29
C LYS A 408 11.51 6.44 -8.04
N MET A 409 11.32 7.73 -7.75
CA MET A 409 10.01 8.32 -7.50
C MET A 409 9.67 9.37 -8.58
N LEU A 410 8.42 9.39 -8.97
CA LEU A 410 7.77 10.46 -9.72
C LEU A 410 6.81 11.17 -8.76
N LEU A 411 6.84 12.50 -8.71
CA LEU A 411 5.89 13.29 -7.93
C LEU A 411 5.27 14.37 -8.81
N ILE A 412 3.96 14.49 -8.72
CA ILE A 412 3.17 15.51 -9.38
C ILE A 412 2.60 16.38 -8.27
N ASP A 413 2.84 17.68 -8.33
CA ASP A 413 2.23 18.66 -7.45
C ASP A 413 1.15 19.42 -8.24
N LEU A 414 -0.11 19.22 -7.84
CA LEU A 414 -1.26 19.83 -8.52
C LEU A 414 -1.43 21.33 -8.18
N GLU A 415 -0.87 21.78 -7.06
CA GLU A 415 -0.89 23.19 -6.65
C GLU A 415 0.22 23.98 -7.34
N GLU A 416 1.43 23.41 -7.47
CA GLU A 416 2.52 23.98 -8.27
C GLU A 416 2.32 23.77 -9.77
N GLY A 417 1.51 22.81 -10.16
CA GLY A 417 1.19 22.51 -11.54
C GLY A 417 2.35 21.93 -12.34
N ARG A 418 3.20 21.09 -11.71
CA ARG A 418 4.39 20.51 -12.34
C ARG A 418 4.72 19.09 -11.84
N ILE A 419 5.58 18.44 -12.59
CA ILE A 419 6.25 17.21 -12.17
C ILE A 419 7.53 17.59 -11.44
N ILE A 420 7.77 16.98 -10.26
CA ILE A 420 8.98 17.13 -9.47
C ILE A 420 9.84 15.89 -9.69
N SER A 421 11.11 16.08 -10.03
CA SER A 421 12.03 14.97 -10.33
C SER A 421 12.45 14.21 -9.07
N ASP A 422 12.82 12.93 -9.22
CA ASP A 422 13.34 12.09 -8.14
C ASP A 422 14.49 12.76 -7.38
N GLU A 423 15.39 13.41 -8.13
CA GLU A 423 16.57 14.07 -7.54
C GLU A 423 16.18 15.30 -6.70
N GLU A 424 15.23 16.10 -7.19
CA GLU A 424 14.70 17.25 -6.47
C GLU A 424 13.99 16.82 -5.19
N ILE A 425 13.09 15.82 -5.27
CA ILE A 425 12.38 15.27 -4.12
C ILE A 425 13.37 14.79 -3.06
N LYS A 426 14.29 13.92 -3.46
CA LYS A 426 15.21 13.28 -2.53
C LYS A 426 16.22 14.26 -1.94
N SER A 427 16.64 15.25 -2.73
CA SER A 427 17.48 16.35 -2.22
C SER A 427 16.73 17.19 -1.19
N GLU A 428 15.48 17.55 -1.46
CA GLU A 428 14.66 18.31 -0.51
C GLU A 428 14.50 17.54 0.81
N MET A 429 14.12 16.26 0.74
CA MET A 429 13.92 15.44 1.95
C MET A 429 15.22 15.21 2.71
N ALA A 430 16.34 15.03 2.02
CA ALA A 430 17.64 14.79 2.64
C ALA A 430 18.21 16.04 3.37
N HIS A 431 17.78 17.23 2.97
CA HIS A 431 18.20 18.49 3.61
C HIS A 431 17.12 19.09 4.53
N ALA A 432 15.98 18.41 4.71
CA ALA A 432 14.88 18.92 5.53
C ALA A 432 15.27 19.05 7.01
N GLU A 433 16.16 18.16 7.48
CA GLU A 433 16.59 18.10 8.87
C GLU A 433 18.10 17.77 8.93
N PRO A 434 18.79 18.02 10.04
CA PRO A 434 20.23 17.76 10.20
C PRO A 434 20.53 16.29 10.52
N TYR A 435 20.10 15.36 9.66
CA TYR A 435 20.19 13.92 9.91
C TYR A 435 21.61 13.44 10.23
N GLN A 436 22.63 13.98 9.56
CA GLN A 436 24.01 13.60 9.82
C GLN A 436 24.48 14.00 11.24
N GLU A 437 24.08 15.18 11.71
CA GLU A 437 24.40 15.64 13.06
C GLU A 437 23.76 14.72 14.10
N TRP A 438 22.50 14.33 13.88
CA TRP A 438 21.81 13.42 14.77
C TRP A 438 22.44 12.01 14.81
N LEU A 439 22.90 11.52 13.65
CA LEU A 439 23.63 10.25 13.59
C LEU A 439 24.98 10.34 14.33
N ASP A 440 25.74 11.40 14.10
CA ASP A 440 27.05 11.60 14.74
C ASP A 440 26.93 11.69 16.27
N GLU A 441 25.82 12.25 16.77
CA GLU A 441 25.56 12.38 18.20
C GLU A 441 25.00 11.10 18.86
N GLN A 442 24.16 10.35 18.14
CA GLN A 442 23.33 9.30 18.72
C GLN A 442 23.76 7.87 18.32
N LEU A 443 24.45 7.70 17.17
CA LEU A 443 24.84 6.40 16.68
C LEU A 443 26.06 5.89 17.43
N VAL A 444 25.87 4.80 18.16
CA VAL A 444 26.97 4.11 18.86
C VAL A 444 27.51 2.99 17.98
N THR A 445 28.73 3.14 17.50
CA THR A 445 29.42 2.09 16.76
C THR A 445 30.05 1.08 17.75
N LEU A 446 29.91 -0.20 17.42
CA LEU A 446 30.61 -1.22 18.18
C LEU A 446 32.13 -1.06 17.97
N PRO A 447 32.96 -1.21 19.04
CA PRO A 447 34.40 -1.22 18.88
C PRO A 447 34.83 -2.38 17.98
N GLU A 448 35.86 -2.17 17.20
CA GLU A 448 36.47 -3.28 16.45
C GLU A 448 36.84 -4.41 17.40
N VAL A 449 36.35 -5.61 17.09
CA VAL A 449 36.71 -6.80 17.84
C VAL A 449 38.17 -7.10 17.53
N GLN A 450 39.02 -7.06 18.54
CA GLN A 450 40.41 -7.53 18.39
C GLN A 450 40.34 -9.03 18.07
N GLU A 451 41.01 -9.43 16.99
CA GLU A 451 41.12 -10.83 16.64
C GLU A 451 41.76 -11.58 17.84
N GLU A 452 40.95 -12.33 18.55
CA GLU A 452 41.48 -13.31 19.50
C GLU A 452 42.24 -14.38 18.70
N LYS A 453 43.44 -14.69 19.13
CA LYS A 453 44.20 -15.79 18.55
C LYS A 453 43.34 -17.05 18.64
N SER A 454 43.08 -17.68 17.48
CA SER A 454 42.34 -18.94 17.44
C SER A 454 43.00 -19.95 18.38
N GLU A 455 42.31 -20.35 19.43
CA GLU A 455 42.74 -21.43 20.28
C GLU A 455 42.65 -22.74 19.49
N TYR A 456 43.78 -23.46 19.43
CA TYR A 456 43.78 -24.83 18.90
C TYR A 456 43.23 -25.75 20.01
N PHE A 457 42.16 -26.45 19.69
CA PHE A 457 41.55 -27.41 20.60
C PHE A 457 41.98 -28.83 20.22
N ASP A 458 42.74 -29.51 21.09
CA ASP A 458 43.12 -30.91 20.89
C ASP A 458 41.89 -31.85 20.87
N ASP A 459 40.77 -31.42 21.44
CA ASP A 459 39.49 -32.14 21.52
C ASP A 459 38.42 -31.65 20.52
N LEU A 460 38.82 -30.99 19.42
CA LEU A 460 37.93 -30.35 18.48
C LEU A 460 36.79 -31.27 17.99
N VAL A 461 37.11 -32.53 17.63
CA VAL A 461 36.11 -33.49 17.15
C VAL A 461 35.10 -33.85 18.24
N ILE A 462 35.55 -33.93 19.49
CA ILE A 462 34.66 -34.19 20.62
C ILE A 462 33.71 -33.01 20.84
N ARG A 463 34.23 -31.79 20.77
CA ARG A 463 33.43 -30.54 20.86
C ARG A 463 32.43 -30.45 19.73
N GLN A 464 32.84 -30.67 18.48
CA GLN A 464 31.93 -30.68 17.33
C GLN A 464 30.77 -31.66 17.54
N LYS A 465 31.06 -32.89 17.97
CA LYS A 465 30.03 -33.89 18.27
C LYS A 465 29.14 -33.48 19.46
N SER A 466 29.71 -32.87 20.48
CA SER A 466 28.94 -32.40 21.64
C SER A 466 27.96 -31.29 21.29
N PHE A 467 28.30 -30.44 20.31
CA PHE A 467 27.42 -29.40 19.76
C PHE A 467 26.54 -29.90 18.62
N GLY A 468 26.59 -31.20 18.29
CA GLY A 468 25.72 -31.80 17.29
C GLY A 468 26.13 -31.59 15.83
N TYR A 469 27.33 -31.09 15.57
CA TYR A 469 27.85 -30.97 14.21
C TYR A 469 28.13 -32.33 13.61
N THR A 470 27.57 -32.58 12.43
CA THR A 470 27.84 -33.76 11.62
C THR A 470 29.02 -33.51 10.67
N TYR A 471 29.54 -34.57 10.08
CA TYR A 471 30.53 -34.46 8.99
C TYR A 471 29.98 -33.65 7.81
N GLU A 472 28.69 -33.82 7.51
CA GLU A 472 28.02 -33.11 6.43
C GLU A 472 27.91 -31.61 6.75
N ASP A 473 27.53 -31.24 7.96
CA ASP A 473 27.46 -29.82 8.37
C ASP A 473 28.79 -29.11 8.14
N ILE A 474 29.87 -29.78 8.49
CA ILE A 474 31.22 -29.20 8.37
C ILE A 474 31.66 -29.13 6.91
N HIS A 475 31.58 -30.25 6.16
CA HIS A 475 32.17 -30.34 4.82
C HIS A 475 31.27 -29.83 3.71
N LYS A 476 29.96 -29.91 3.87
CA LYS A 476 28.99 -29.46 2.87
C LYS A 476 28.52 -28.02 3.06
N TYR A 477 28.51 -27.54 4.30
CA TYR A 477 28.00 -26.21 4.62
C TYR A 477 29.10 -25.27 5.11
N LEU A 478 29.82 -25.57 6.22
CA LEU A 478 30.75 -24.61 6.81
C LEU A 478 32.02 -24.41 5.97
N VAL A 479 32.61 -25.47 5.46
CA VAL A 479 33.86 -25.36 4.67
C VAL A 479 33.65 -24.53 3.39
N PRO A 480 32.60 -24.72 2.57
CA PRO A 480 32.36 -23.88 1.40
C PRO A 480 32.13 -22.41 1.74
N VAL A 481 31.41 -22.11 2.83
CA VAL A 481 31.24 -20.72 3.31
C VAL A 481 32.59 -20.07 3.61
N ILE A 482 33.44 -20.77 4.34
CA ILE A 482 34.75 -20.24 4.77
C ILE A 482 35.74 -20.13 3.61
N THR A 483 35.79 -21.13 2.73
CA THR A 483 36.81 -21.20 1.69
C THR A 483 36.42 -20.48 0.40
N GLU A 484 35.12 -20.40 0.08
CA GLU A 484 34.64 -19.88 -1.19
C GLU A 484 33.81 -18.59 -1.03
N GLY A 485 33.43 -18.23 0.22
CA GLY A 485 32.57 -17.08 0.47
C GLY A 485 31.18 -17.22 -0.17
N LYS A 486 30.70 -18.45 -0.35
CA LYS A 486 29.41 -18.74 -0.99
C LYS A 486 28.45 -19.41 -0.03
N ASP A 487 27.17 -19.11 -0.16
CA ASP A 487 26.14 -19.87 0.53
C ASP A 487 26.12 -21.31 0.02
N PRO A 488 26.15 -22.32 0.91
CA PRO A 488 26.12 -23.70 0.51
C PRO A 488 24.72 -24.07 0.03
N LEU A 489 24.65 -24.77 -1.09
CA LEU A 489 23.41 -25.39 -1.57
C LEU A 489 23.19 -26.70 -0.82
N GLY A 490 22.10 -26.79 -0.10
CA GLY A 490 21.73 -27.97 0.65
C GLY A 490 20.26 -28.35 0.45
N SER A 491 19.93 -29.58 0.82
CA SER A 491 18.54 -30.01 0.89
C SER A 491 17.83 -29.34 2.06
N MET A 492 16.65 -28.78 1.81
CA MET A 492 15.78 -28.23 2.86
C MET A 492 14.87 -29.30 3.48
N GLY A 493 14.84 -30.48 2.90
CA GLY A 493 14.08 -31.62 3.41
C GLY A 493 14.90 -32.50 4.34
N ASN A 494 14.22 -33.30 5.12
CA ASN A 494 14.80 -34.31 5.99
C ASN A 494 13.92 -35.56 5.95
N ASP A 495 14.47 -36.67 5.54
CA ASP A 495 13.79 -37.98 5.43
C ASP A 495 14.00 -38.87 6.67
N THR A 496 14.63 -38.34 7.71
CA THR A 496 14.74 -39.02 9.01
C THR A 496 13.33 -39.29 9.57
N PRO A 497 13.02 -40.49 10.06
CA PRO A 497 11.73 -40.77 10.66
C PRO A 497 11.36 -39.78 11.76
N LEU A 498 10.06 -39.50 11.90
CA LEU A 498 9.54 -38.61 12.94
C LEU A 498 10.08 -39.00 14.32
N ALA A 499 10.53 -38.03 15.08
CA ALA A 499 11.06 -38.26 16.44
C ALA A 499 10.06 -39.01 17.35
N VAL A 500 8.75 -38.77 17.17
CA VAL A 500 7.66 -39.43 17.90
C VAL A 500 7.60 -40.95 17.64
N LEU A 501 8.18 -41.43 16.54
CA LEU A 501 8.23 -42.85 16.20
C LEU A 501 9.52 -43.55 16.69
N SER A 502 10.42 -42.83 17.35
CA SER A 502 11.71 -43.38 17.85
C SER A 502 11.53 -44.01 19.21
N ASP A 503 12.13 -45.20 19.40
CA ASP A 503 12.30 -45.84 20.73
C ASP A 503 13.46 -45.27 21.54
N LEU A 504 14.24 -44.38 20.92
CA LEU A 504 15.37 -43.72 21.58
C LEU A 504 14.97 -42.34 22.09
N PRO A 505 15.55 -41.84 23.18
CA PRO A 505 15.35 -40.47 23.63
C PRO A 505 15.77 -39.50 22.52
N GLN A 506 14.87 -38.63 22.16
CA GLN A 506 15.09 -37.60 21.14
C GLN A 506 15.20 -36.21 21.77
N SER A 507 16.03 -35.37 21.17
CA SER A 507 16.06 -33.94 21.52
C SER A 507 14.70 -33.31 21.25
N LEU A 508 14.26 -32.41 22.13
CA LEU A 508 13.00 -31.68 21.97
C LEU A 508 12.91 -31.01 20.59
N PHE A 509 14.01 -30.48 20.07
CA PHE A 509 14.05 -29.85 18.76
C PHE A 509 13.70 -30.80 17.59
N ASN A 510 13.99 -32.09 17.71
CA ASN A 510 13.70 -33.10 16.69
C ASN A 510 12.20 -33.31 16.49
N TYR A 511 11.37 -33.08 17.50
CA TYR A 511 9.91 -33.17 17.40
C TYR A 511 9.27 -32.07 16.55
N PHE A 512 10.00 -30.96 16.32
CA PHE A 512 9.57 -29.82 15.54
C PHE A 512 10.26 -29.71 14.18
N LYS A 513 11.13 -30.65 13.81
CA LYS A 513 11.75 -30.69 12.48
C LYS A 513 10.71 -31.05 11.42
N GLN A 514 10.75 -30.31 10.33
CA GLN A 514 9.98 -30.66 9.14
C GLN A 514 10.72 -31.73 8.33
N LEU A 515 9.96 -32.66 7.76
CA LEU A 515 10.49 -33.80 7.00
C LEU A 515 10.48 -33.57 5.48
N PHE A 516 9.83 -32.52 4.99
CA PHE A 516 9.82 -32.20 3.57
C PHE A 516 10.47 -30.86 3.29
N ALA A 517 10.80 -30.65 2.01
CA ALA A 517 11.25 -29.36 1.56
C ALA A 517 10.23 -28.27 1.93
N GLN A 518 10.73 -27.22 2.51
CA GLN A 518 9.94 -26.03 2.81
C GLN A 518 9.79 -25.16 1.56
N VAL A 519 8.95 -24.15 1.69
CA VAL A 519 8.85 -23.08 0.70
C VAL A 519 10.23 -22.46 0.47
N THR A 520 10.66 -22.38 -0.78
CA THR A 520 11.97 -21.82 -1.15
C THR A 520 12.06 -20.31 -0.90
N ASN A 521 10.91 -19.66 -0.75
CA ASN A 521 10.76 -18.23 -0.45
C ASN A 521 9.95 -18.05 0.86
N PRO A 522 10.48 -18.43 2.03
CA PRO A 522 9.76 -18.18 3.27
C PRO A 522 9.65 -16.67 3.51
N PRO A 523 8.55 -16.18 4.12
CA PRO A 523 8.46 -14.78 4.50
C PRO A 523 9.55 -14.45 5.51
N ILE A 524 10.42 -13.52 5.15
CA ILE A 524 11.46 -12.97 6.01
C ILE A 524 11.29 -11.47 6.14
N ASP A 525 11.70 -10.89 7.26
CA ASP A 525 11.75 -9.45 7.40
C ASP A 525 13.00 -8.87 6.70
N ALA A 526 12.96 -7.56 6.42
CA ALA A 526 14.03 -6.88 5.69
C ALA A 526 15.39 -6.92 6.42
N ILE A 527 15.42 -7.03 7.74
CA ILE A 527 16.65 -7.13 8.54
C ILE A 527 17.30 -8.49 8.31
N ARG A 528 16.51 -9.57 8.34
CA ARG A 528 17.01 -10.92 8.07
C ARG A 528 17.45 -11.08 6.63
N GLU A 529 16.76 -10.44 5.69
CA GLU A 529 17.11 -10.47 4.27
C GLU A 529 18.51 -9.89 4.02
N GLN A 530 18.91 -8.84 4.72
CA GLN A 530 20.27 -8.27 4.63
C GLN A 530 21.37 -9.26 4.96
N LEU A 531 21.12 -10.22 5.86
CA LEU A 531 22.09 -11.24 6.25
C LEU A 531 22.16 -12.41 5.27
N VAL A 532 21.12 -12.63 4.47
CA VAL A 532 20.98 -13.79 3.57
C VAL A 532 21.20 -13.40 2.12
N THR A 533 20.73 -12.23 1.72
CA THR A 533 20.76 -11.77 0.33
C THR A 533 21.55 -10.46 0.23
N SER A 534 22.59 -10.44 -0.58
CA SER A 534 23.29 -9.19 -0.88
C SER A 534 22.35 -8.23 -1.60
N THR A 535 22.28 -7.00 -1.09
CA THR A 535 21.54 -5.90 -1.75
C THR A 535 22.42 -5.14 -2.73
N MET A 536 23.70 -5.51 -2.84
CA MET A 536 24.59 -4.97 -3.85
C MET A 536 24.37 -5.68 -5.19
N THR A 537 23.86 -4.98 -6.12
CA THR A 537 23.82 -5.35 -7.54
C THR A 537 24.57 -4.33 -8.36
#